data_2fe1d4265e29ec12d7ecd12cf0551f60
#
_entry.id   2fe1d4265e29ec12d7ecd12cf0551f60
#
_cell.length_a   1.000
_cell.length_b   1.000
_cell.length_c   1.000
_cell.angle_alpha   90.00
_cell.angle_beta   90.00
_cell.angle_gamma   90.00
#
_symmetry.space_group_name_H-M   'P 1'
#
loop_
_entity.id
_entity.type
_entity.pdbx_description
1 polymer ?
#
loop_
_entity_poly.entity_id
_entity_poly.type
_entity_poly.pdbx_seq_one_letter_code
_entity_poly.pdbx_strand_id
1 'polypeptide(L)'
;MEKLTENMIRFEERNKMIIQDFEPKHIEEAMGIALSAYNYERAFTWDLPLISSIPILKQLSENGLGVAAFEGGKMVGFLCSVEPFENAFRSTDVRGIFSPMGANGADMEKHGKIYAALYQAAAKKWVKAGAMSHAICLYEHDEEAAQQLFRYGFGMRCVDAIRPMETIDCTLCSGYEFLELPREDYAYVYPLNLGLNEHYCTSPFFVNRKPDTPEGFLNSSERNKERYFAAKIGGALCAYMEVSDEGETFAASGDDYRHITRAYCLPEHRGRGVYKSLLNYAINTLKTEGYTRLGVDFESINPSGSGFWLKYFNAYTNSVVRRIDERIIQRVSLV
;
A
#
# COMPACT_ATOMS: atom_id res chain seq x y z
N MET A 1 0.34 -45.05 -31.80
CA MET A 1 -0.69 -44.16 -31.26
C MET A 1 -0.77 -44.18 -29.73
N GLU A 2 -0.84 -45.34 -29.07
CA GLU A 2 -0.92 -45.45 -27.60
C GLU A 2 0.21 -44.72 -26.84
N LYS A 3 1.49 -44.90 -27.23
CA LYS A 3 2.62 -44.21 -26.59
C LYS A 3 2.60 -42.69 -26.76
N LEU A 4 2.02 -42.16 -27.85
CA LEU A 4 1.84 -40.70 -28.04
C LEU A 4 0.73 -40.17 -27.12
N THR A 5 -0.35 -40.94 -26.96
CA THR A 5 -1.47 -40.60 -26.08
C THR A 5 -1.05 -40.66 -24.59
N GLU A 6 -0.30 -41.70 -24.18
CA GLU A 6 0.27 -41.77 -22.83
C GLU A 6 1.27 -40.64 -22.55
N ASN A 7 2.11 -40.28 -23.49
CA ASN A 7 3.03 -39.17 -23.35
C ASN A 7 2.30 -37.81 -23.28
N MET A 8 1.22 -37.61 -24.06
CA MET A 8 0.38 -36.42 -23.98
C MET A 8 -0.36 -36.36 -22.65
N ILE A 9 -0.96 -37.45 -22.16
CA ILE A 9 -1.64 -37.49 -20.86
C ILE A 9 -0.64 -37.20 -19.72
N ARG A 10 0.56 -37.78 -19.73
CA ARG A 10 1.62 -37.48 -18.77
C ARG A 10 2.12 -36.05 -18.84
N PHE A 11 2.13 -35.44 -20.04
CA PHE A 11 2.51 -34.03 -20.24
C PHE A 11 1.42 -33.11 -19.72
N GLU A 12 0.13 -33.42 -19.95
CA GLU A 12 -1.01 -32.66 -19.39
C GLU A 12 -1.10 -32.78 -17.88
N GLU A 13 -0.88 -33.98 -17.32
CA GLU A 13 -0.85 -34.18 -15.86
C GLU A 13 0.34 -33.44 -15.19
N ARG A 14 1.50 -33.38 -15.84
CA ARG A 14 2.67 -32.63 -15.34
C ARG A 14 2.47 -31.11 -15.36
N ASN A 15 1.64 -30.61 -16.26
CA ASN A 15 1.37 -29.16 -16.40
C ASN A 15 0.10 -28.71 -15.67
N LYS A 16 -0.53 -29.58 -14.89
CA LYS A 16 -1.70 -29.22 -14.08
C LYS A 16 -1.25 -28.45 -12.86
N MET A 17 -1.75 -27.22 -12.74
CA MET A 17 -1.52 -26.39 -11.55
C MET A 17 -2.19 -27.00 -10.32
N ILE A 18 -1.42 -27.16 -9.25
CA ILE A 18 -1.88 -27.69 -7.95
C ILE A 18 -1.75 -26.58 -6.94
N ILE A 19 -2.84 -26.30 -6.20
CA ILE A 19 -2.82 -25.34 -5.09
C ILE A 19 -2.72 -26.11 -3.77
N GLN A 20 -1.79 -25.68 -2.93
CA GLN A 20 -1.54 -26.21 -1.60
C GLN A 20 -1.57 -25.10 -0.56
N ASP A 21 -1.68 -25.44 0.72
CA ASP A 21 -1.48 -24.50 1.81
C ASP A 21 -0.03 -24.01 1.81
N PHE A 22 0.15 -22.73 2.08
CA PHE A 22 1.48 -22.15 2.25
C PHE A 22 2.01 -22.53 3.63
N GLU A 23 3.20 -23.14 3.67
CA GLU A 23 3.82 -23.67 4.88
C GLU A 23 5.29 -23.22 4.96
N PRO A 24 5.95 -23.33 6.14
CA PRO A 24 7.35 -22.91 6.31
C PRO A 24 8.35 -23.52 5.30
N LYS A 25 8.11 -24.75 4.84
CA LYS A 25 8.96 -25.40 3.81
C LYS A 25 8.93 -24.68 2.44
N HIS A 26 7.96 -23.82 2.21
CA HIS A 26 7.75 -23.09 0.96
C HIS A 26 8.44 -21.71 0.93
N ILE A 27 8.99 -21.26 2.07
CA ILE A 27 9.55 -19.89 2.21
C ILE A 27 10.69 -19.63 1.22
N GLU A 28 11.57 -20.60 0.98
CA GLU A 28 12.74 -20.41 0.10
C GLU A 28 12.31 -20.15 -1.35
N GLU A 29 11.40 -20.98 -1.89
CA GLU A 29 10.88 -20.79 -3.25
C GLU A 29 10.07 -19.49 -3.37
N ALA A 30 9.21 -19.20 -2.38
CA ALA A 30 8.44 -17.96 -2.33
C ALA A 30 9.33 -16.72 -2.26
N MET A 31 10.42 -16.79 -1.49
CA MET A 31 11.41 -15.71 -1.40
C MET A 31 12.01 -15.42 -2.77
N GLY A 32 12.36 -16.45 -3.54
CA GLY A 32 12.88 -16.29 -4.90
C GLY A 32 11.90 -15.57 -5.82
N ILE A 33 10.61 -15.95 -5.78
CA ILE A 33 9.56 -15.30 -6.58
C ILE A 33 9.34 -13.85 -6.12
N ALA A 34 9.25 -13.61 -4.81
CA ALA A 34 9.01 -12.28 -4.25
C ALA A 34 10.17 -11.31 -4.54
N LEU A 35 11.42 -11.76 -4.42
CA LEU A 35 12.59 -10.95 -4.77
C LEU A 35 12.68 -10.68 -6.26
N SER A 36 12.30 -11.65 -7.10
CA SER A 36 12.24 -11.44 -8.56
C SER A 36 11.22 -10.36 -8.91
N ALA A 37 10.01 -10.41 -8.35
CA ALA A 37 8.97 -9.40 -8.53
C ALA A 37 9.41 -8.01 -8.03
N TYR A 38 10.02 -7.94 -6.84
CA TYR A 38 10.56 -6.71 -6.30
C TYR A 38 11.65 -6.09 -7.18
N ASN A 39 12.60 -6.92 -7.66
CA ASN A 39 13.67 -6.44 -8.52
C ASN A 39 13.16 -6.01 -9.90
N TYR A 40 12.10 -6.64 -10.40
CA TYR A 40 11.41 -6.19 -11.60
C TYR A 40 10.82 -4.79 -11.41
N GLU A 41 10.06 -4.56 -10.33
CA GLU A 41 9.53 -3.24 -9.98
C GLU A 41 10.65 -2.19 -9.78
N ARG A 42 11.72 -2.60 -9.11
CA ARG A 42 12.87 -1.72 -8.87
C ARG A 42 13.57 -1.25 -10.15
N ALA A 43 13.43 -1.98 -11.27
CA ALA A 43 13.97 -1.54 -12.56
C ALA A 43 13.23 -0.31 -13.13
N PHE A 44 11.99 -0.07 -12.72
CA PHE A 44 11.22 1.12 -13.06
C PHE A 44 11.33 2.21 -11.98
N THR A 45 11.45 1.80 -10.72
CA THR A 45 11.50 2.71 -9.55
C THR A 45 12.83 2.52 -8.83
N TRP A 46 13.89 3.09 -9.39
CA TRP A 46 15.28 2.92 -8.94
C TRP A 46 15.57 3.46 -7.52
N ASP A 47 14.68 4.32 -6.98
CA ASP A 47 14.74 4.83 -5.60
C ASP A 47 14.39 3.78 -4.54
N LEU A 48 13.81 2.64 -4.95
CA LEU A 48 13.57 1.53 -4.05
C LEU A 48 14.89 0.94 -3.53
N PRO A 49 14.99 0.62 -2.23
CA PRO A 49 16.23 0.11 -1.63
C PRO A 49 16.62 -1.27 -2.20
N LEU A 50 17.90 -1.60 -2.11
CA LEU A 50 18.35 -2.97 -2.34
C LEU A 50 17.97 -3.83 -1.13
N ILE A 51 17.30 -4.95 -1.38
CA ILE A 51 16.95 -5.92 -0.35
C ILE A 51 17.43 -7.31 -0.72
N SER A 52 17.68 -8.14 0.28
CA SER A 52 18.08 -9.54 0.12
C SER A 52 17.05 -10.53 0.68
N SER A 53 16.00 -10.03 1.33
CA SER A 53 14.95 -10.87 1.91
C SER A 53 13.63 -10.11 2.06
N ILE A 54 12.54 -10.86 2.16
CA ILE A 54 11.19 -10.37 2.49
C ILE A 54 10.87 -10.82 3.92
N PRO A 55 10.96 -9.94 4.92
CA PRO A 55 10.96 -10.34 6.33
C PRO A 55 9.68 -11.04 6.79
N ILE A 56 8.52 -10.63 6.23
CA ILE A 56 7.20 -11.07 6.69
C ILE A 56 6.86 -12.52 6.33
N LEU A 57 7.52 -13.14 5.33
CA LEU A 57 7.14 -14.46 4.81
C LEU A 57 7.15 -15.55 5.88
N LYS A 58 8.07 -15.48 6.85
CA LYS A 58 8.13 -16.44 7.96
C LYS A 58 6.84 -16.40 8.79
N GLN A 59 6.44 -15.22 9.24
CA GLN A 59 5.21 -15.04 10.02
C GLN A 59 3.97 -15.50 9.25
N LEU A 60 3.90 -15.18 7.94
CA LEU A 60 2.76 -15.53 7.09
C LEU A 60 2.67 -17.03 6.80
N SER A 61 3.76 -17.78 6.90
CA SER A 61 3.78 -19.23 6.68
C SER A 61 3.16 -20.04 7.84
N GLU A 62 2.99 -19.41 8.99
CA GLU A 62 2.54 -20.06 10.23
C GLU A 62 1.05 -19.83 10.53
N ASN A 63 0.38 -18.89 9.85
CA ASN A 63 -1.00 -18.49 10.16
C ASN A 63 -2.08 -19.31 9.41
N GLY A 64 -1.69 -20.18 8.49
CA GLY A 64 -2.61 -21.05 7.77
C GLY A 64 -3.50 -20.35 6.72
N LEU A 65 -3.31 -19.05 6.45
CA LEU A 65 -4.15 -18.25 5.54
C LEU A 65 -3.58 -18.15 4.13
N GLY A 66 -2.30 -18.52 3.95
CA GLY A 66 -1.61 -18.50 2.68
C GLY A 66 -1.87 -19.74 1.82
N VAL A 67 -1.63 -19.59 0.53
CA VAL A 67 -1.66 -20.66 -0.50
C VAL A 67 -0.47 -20.55 -1.44
N ALA A 68 -0.06 -21.68 -1.99
CA ALA A 68 1.01 -21.78 -2.99
C ALA A 68 0.54 -22.59 -4.21
N ALA A 69 0.95 -22.16 -5.39
CA ALA A 69 0.67 -22.81 -6.66
C ALA A 69 1.91 -23.54 -7.17
N PHE A 70 1.75 -24.77 -7.61
CA PHE A 70 2.82 -25.63 -8.13
C PHE A 70 2.48 -26.15 -9.54
N GLU A 71 3.45 -26.15 -10.44
CA GLU A 71 3.41 -26.85 -11.73
C GLU A 71 4.66 -27.73 -11.84
N GLY A 72 4.48 -29.03 -12.16
CA GLY A 72 5.61 -29.96 -12.28
C GLY A 72 6.46 -30.13 -11.02
N GLY A 73 5.90 -29.81 -9.85
CA GLY A 73 6.60 -29.90 -8.56
C GLY A 73 7.41 -28.63 -8.19
N LYS A 74 7.46 -27.63 -9.05
CA LYS A 74 8.08 -26.32 -8.79
C LYS A 74 7.00 -25.33 -8.38
N MET A 75 7.27 -24.48 -7.39
CA MET A 75 6.39 -23.34 -7.07
C MET A 75 6.39 -22.34 -8.21
N VAL A 76 5.19 -21.95 -8.67
CA VAL A 76 4.97 -20.94 -9.71
C VAL A 76 4.26 -19.69 -9.17
N GLY A 77 3.85 -19.69 -7.91
CA GLY A 77 3.29 -18.51 -7.27
C GLY A 77 2.79 -18.79 -5.86
N PHE A 78 2.54 -17.72 -5.13
CA PHE A 78 1.99 -17.79 -3.77
C PHE A 78 1.19 -16.54 -3.45
N LEU A 79 0.27 -16.66 -2.49
CA LEU A 79 -0.53 -15.56 -1.96
C LEU A 79 -0.77 -15.79 -0.47
N CYS A 80 -0.17 -14.95 0.35
CA CYS A 80 -0.27 -14.97 1.79
C CYS A 80 -0.91 -13.69 2.32
N SER A 81 -1.39 -13.70 3.54
CA SER A 81 -1.99 -12.54 4.19
C SER A 81 -1.68 -12.49 5.68
N VAL A 82 -1.78 -11.31 6.27
CA VAL A 82 -1.81 -11.15 7.73
C VAL A 82 -3.08 -11.75 8.32
N GLU A 83 -3.16 -11.86 9.66
CA GLU A 83 -4.40 -12.24 10.34
C GLU A 83 -5.51 -11.22 10.08
N PRO A 84 -6.79 -11.66 10.05
CA PRO A 84 -7.92 -10.74 9.93
C PRO A 84 -7.96 -9.74 11.08
N PHE A 85 -8.26 -8.48 10.75
CA PHE A 85 -8.31 -7.36 11.70
C PHE A 85 -9.61 -6.57 11.59
N GLU A 86 -10.01 -5.94 12.71
CA GLU A 86 -11.24 -5.15 12.78
C GLU A 86 -11.05 -3.76 12.17
N ASN A 87 -12.16 -3.13 11.76
CA ASN A 87 -12.18 -1.77 11.18
C ASN A 87 -11.19 -1.64 10.01
N ALA A 88 -11.27 -2.58 9.07
CA ALA A 88 -10.32 -2.72 7.98
C ALA A 88 -10.13 -1.41 7.21
N PHE A 89 -8.86 -1.04 7.04
CA PHE A 89 -8.42 0.13 6.26
C PHE A 89 -9.02 1.47 6.74
N ARG A 90 -9.44 1.56 8.01
CA ARG A 90 -10.06 2.74 8.64
C ARG A 90 -11.28 3.31 7.86
N SER A 91 -11.84 2.54 6.96
CA SER A 91 -12.93 2.97 6.07
C SER A 91 -14.12 2.04 6.04
N THR A 92 -14.06 0.92 6.77
CA THR A 92 -15.14 -0.05 6.85
C THR A 92 -15.20 -0.65 8.25
N ASP A 93 -16.43 -0.98 8.71
CA ASP A 93 -16.64 -1.62 10.01
C ASP A 93 -16.53 -3.16 9.94
N VAL A 94 -16.27 -3.74 8.77
CA VAL A 94 -16.08 -5.19 8.61
C VAL A 94 -14.64 -5.59 8.91
N ARG A 95 -14.47 -6.85 9.33
CA ARG A 95 -13.14 -7.46 9.40
C ARG A 95 -12.53 -7.51 8.02
N GLY A 96 -11.30 -7.14 7.92
CA GLY A 96 -10.51 -7.23 6.71
C GLY A 96 -9.34 -8.16 6.82
N ILE A 97 -8.72 -8.41 5.68
CA ILE A 97 -7.49 -9.16 5.54
C ILE A 97 -6.61 -8.49 4.50
N PHE A 98 -5.31 -8.53 4.71
CA PHE A 98 -4.36 -7.85 3.83
C PHE A 98 -3.20 -8.75 3.44
N SER A 99 -2.93 -8.85 2.16
CA SER A 99 -1.69 -9.38 1.61
C SER A 99 -0.72 -8.21 1.39
N PRO A 100 0.25 -7.98 2.27
CA PRO A 100 1.17 -6.85 2.16
C PRO A 100 2.17 -7.02 1.01
N MET A 101 2.92 -5.97 0.72
CA MET A 101 3.99 -6.00 -0.28
C MET A 101 4.94 -7.16 -0.05
N GLY A 102 5.21 -7.95 -1.10
CA GLY A 102 6.06 -9.13 -1.04
C GLY A 102 5.42 -10.38 -0.43
N ALA A 103 4.15 -10.30 0.02
CA ALA A 103 3.40 -11.47 0.52
C ALA A 103 2.67 -12.25 -0.59
N ASN A 104 2.84 -11.84 -1.82
CA ASN A 104 2.31 -12.51 -3.01
C ASN A 104 3.28 -12.36 -4.18
N GLY A 105 3.14 -13.23 -5.16
CA GLY A 105 3.91 -13.20 -6.39
C GLY A 105 3.66 -14.44 -7.24
N ALA A 106 3.95 -14.34 -8.52
CA ALA A 106 3.82 -15.44 -9.46
C ALA A 106 4.86 -15.35 -10.58
N ASP A 107 5.18 -16.50 -11.18
CA ASP A 107 5.98 -16.56 -12.38
C ASP A 107 5.31 -15.78 -13.52
N MET A 108 6.10 -15.14 -14.40
CA MET A 108 5.58 -14.30 -15.50
C MET A 108 4.82 -15.12 -16.55
N GLU A 109 5.17 -16.40 -16.73
CA GLU A 109 4.40 -17.28 -17.59
C GLU A 109 3.05 -17.62 -16.95
N LYS A 110 1.96 -17.39 -17.65
CA LYS A 110 0.57 -17.59 -17.16
C LYS A 110 0.21 -16.75 -15.91
N HIS A 111 0.88 -15.65 -15.71
CA HIS A 111 0.82 -14.81 -14.50
C HIS A 111 -0.61 -14.57 -14.00
N GLY A 112 -1.47 -14.01 -14.82
CA GLY A 112 -2.86 -13.76 -14.47
C GLY A 112 -3.66 -15.03 -14.12
N LYS A 113 -3.34 -16.19 -14.76
CA LYS A 113 -4.01 -17.46 -14.41
C LYS A 113 -3.56 -17.99 -13.06
N ILE A 114 -2.29 -17.80 -12.71
CA ILE A 114 -1.74 -18.17 -11.39
C ILE A 114 -2.42 -17.33 -10.32
N TYR A 115 -2.48 -16.00 -10.48
CA TYR A 115 -3.21 -15.14 -9.55
C TYR A 115 -4.69 -15.49 -9.42
N ALA A 116 -5.34 -15.88 -10.52
CA ALA A 116 -6.73 -16.35 -10.48
C ALA A 116 -6.90 -17.58 -9.57
N ALA A 117 -6.03 -18.59 -9.73
CA ALA A 117 -6.10 -19.81 -8.94
C ALA A 117 -5.75 -19.57 -7.48
N LEU A 118 -4.70 -18.78 -7.21
CA LEU A 118 -4.29 -18.39 -5.86
C LEU A 118 -5.40 -17.66 -5.12
N TYR A 119 -5.99 -16.63 -5.74
CA TYR A 119 -7.04 -15.86 -5.08
C TYR A 119 -8.30 -16.70 -4.82
N GLN A 120 -8.72 -17.54 -5.76
CA GLN A 120 -9.88 -18.43 -5.55
C GLN A 120 -9.68 -19.37 -4.34
N ALA A 121 -8.47 -19.86 -4.14
CA ALA A 121 -8.15 -20.71 -3.00
C ALA A 121 -8.01 -19.91 -1.70
N ALA A 122 -7.26 -18.81 -1.71
CA ALA A 122 -7.06 -17.94 -0.55
C ALA A 122 -8.39 -17.34 -0.07
N ALA A 123 -9.24 -16.86 -0.98
CA ALA A 123 -10.52 -16.25 -0.64
C ALA A 123 -11.43 -17.18 0.17
N LYS A 124 -11.40 -18.50 -0.09
CA LYS A 124 -12.15 -19.47 0.72
C LYS A 124 -11.69 -19.49 2.17
N LYS A 125 -10.37 -19.48 2.39
CA LYS A 125 -9.76 -19.43 3.73
C LYS A 125 -10.08 -18.10 4.41
N TRP A 126 -9.94 -16.99 3.70
CA TRP A 126 -10.14 -15.65 4.22
C TRP A 126 -11.60 -15.40 4.65
N VAL A 127 -12.55 -15.81 3.82
CA VAL A 127 -13.98 -15.72 4.17
C VAL A 127 -14.31 -16.65 5.35
N LYS A 128 -13.75 -17.87 5.41
CA LYS A 128 -13.91 -18.79 6.55
C LYS A 128 -13.32 -18.19 7.84
N ALA A 129 -12.25 -17.42 7.75
CA ALA A 129 -11.66 -16.68 8.88
C ALA A 129 -12.46 -15.41 9.25
N GLY A 130 -13.58 -15.12 8.56
CA GLY A 130 -14.46 -13.98 8.83
C GLY A 130 -14.05 -12.68 8.18
N ALA A 131 -13.07 -12.70 7.27
CA ALA A 131 -12.66 -11.48 6.55
C ALA A 131 -13.63 -11.18 5.40
N MET A 132 -14.26 -10.01 5.47
CA MET A 132 -15.24 -9.53 4.48
C MET A 132 -14.73 -8.34 3.65
N SER A 133 -13.53 -7.89 3.91
CA SER A 133 -12.79 -6.94 3.07
C SER A 133 -11.41 -7.53 2.77
N HIS A 134 -11.16 -7.83 1.50
CA HIS A 134 -9.90 -8.41 1.06
C HIS A 134 -9.05 -7.34 0.38
N ALA A 135 -7.81 -7.18 0.81
CA ALA A 135 -6.85 -6.29 0.17
C ALA A 135 -5.57 -7.04 -0.21
N ILE A 136 -5.01 -6.66 -1.34
CA ILE A 136 -3.77 -7.22 -1.88
C ILE A 136 -2.91 -6.05 -2.36
N CYS A 137 -1.70 -5.96 -1.85
CA CYS A 137 -0.70 -5.04 -2.36
C CYS A 137 -0.02 -5.67 -3.58
N LEU A 138 -0.12 -5.01 -4.72
CA LEU A 138 0.57 -5.37 -5.96
C LEU A 138 1.68 -4.37 -6.24
N TYR A 139 2.67 -4.75 -7.01
CA TYR A 139 3.60 -3.77 -7.59
C TYR A 139 2.90 -2.94 -8.68
N GLU A 140 3.34 -1.70 -8.87
CA GLU A 140 2.73 -0.76 -9.84
C GLU A 140 2.73 -1.34 -11.26
N HIS A 141 3.82 -2.00 -11.66
CA HIS A 141 3.99 -2.55 -13.01
C HIS A 141 3.51 -4.01 -13.16
N ASP A 142 2.78 -4.55 -12.17
CA ASP A 142 2.12 -5.86 -12.27
C ASP A 142 0.69 -5.73 -12.83
N GLU A 143 0.61 -5.32 -14.10
CA GLU A 143 -0.68 -5.09 -14.77
C GLU A 143 -1.52 -6.37 -14.92
N GLU A 144 -0.89 -7.53 -15.16
CA GLU A 144 -1.64 -8.79 -15.35
C GLU A 144 -2.33 -9.24 -14.08
N ALA A 145 -1.66 -9.16 -12.92
CA ALA A 145 -2.29 -9.44 -11.63
C ALA A 145 -3.42 -8.47 -11.33
N ALA A 146 -3.19 -7.15 -11.55
CA ALA A 146 -4.18 -6.13 -11.34
C ALA A 146 -5.44 -6.36 -12.20
N GLN A 147 -5.29 -6.59 -13.50
CA GLN A 147 -6.40 -6.88 -14.41
C GLN A 147 -7.16 -8.15 -14.00
N GLN A 148 -6.45 -9.19 -13.56
CA GLN A 148 -7.09 -10.41 -13.10
C GLN A 148 -7.91 -10.20 -11.83
N LEU A 149 -7.39 -9.42 -10.87
CA LEU A 149 -8.12 -9.09 -9.64
C LEU A 149 -9.31 -8.15 -9.90
N PHE A 150 -9.21 -7.22 -10.86
CA PHE A 150 -10.36 -6.40 -11.26
C PHE A 150 -11.53 -7.24 -11.80
N ARG A 151 -11.25 -8.35 -12.51
CA ARG A 151 -12.31 -9.31 -12.92
C ARG A 151 -13.01 -9.97 -11.74
N TYR A 152 -12.38 -10.02 -10.57
CA TYR A 152 -12.98 -10.49 -9.32
C TYR A 152 -13.65 -9.37 -8.51
N GLY A 153 -13.75 -8.16 -9.05
CA GLY A 153 -14.42 -7.03 -8.41
C GLY A 153 -13.54 -6.30 -7.39
N PHE A 154 -12.22 -6.42 -7.47
CA PHE A 154 -11.34 -5.50 -6.77
C PHE A 154 -11.35 -4.14 -7.44
N GLY A 155 -11.10 -3.11 -6.64
CA GLY A 155 -10.83 -1.74 -7.10
C GLY A 155 -9.52 -1.24 -6.49
N MET A 156 -8.87 -0.29 -7.16
CA MET A 156 -7.68 0.37 -6.61
C MET A 156 -8.03 1.12 -5.33
N ARG A 157 -7.13 1.07 -4.35
CA ARG A 157 -7.35 1.70 -3.05
C ARG A 157 -6.23 2.63 -2.63
N CYS A 158 -5.01 2.14 -2.53
CA CYS A 158 -3.86 2.89 -2.02
C CYS A 158 -2.67 2.73 -2.96
N VAL A 159 -1.91 3.79 -3.11
CA VAL A 159 -0.67 3.83 -3.88
C VAL A 159 0.45 4.26 -2.95
N ASP A 160 1.51 3.47 -2.88
CA ASP A 160 2.76 3.89 -2.28
C ASP A 160 3.70 4.41 -3.36
N ALA A 161 4.31 5.56 -3.11
CA ALA A 161 5.21 6.19 -4.04
C ALA A 161 6.47 6.73 -3.34
N ILE A 162 7.57 6.79 -4.06
CA ILE A 162 8.88 7.17 -3.54
C ILE A 162 9.58 8.13 -4.49
N ARG A 163 10.49 8.93 -3.94
CA ARG A 163 11.37 9.82 -4.71
C ARG A 163 12.72 9.99 -4.03
N PRO A 164 13.76 10.40 -4.76
CA PRO A 164 14.99 10.90 -4.14
C PRO A 164 14.74 12.23 -3.43
N MET A 165 15.55 12.57 -2.42
CA MET A 165 15.48 13.84 -1.69
C MET A 165 16.06 15.00 -2.50
N GLU A 166 15.68 15.07 -3.77
CA GLU A 166 16.12 16.12 -4.69
C GLU A 166 15.18 17.32 -4.64
N THR A 167 15.75 18.50 -4.63
CA THR A 167 15.01 19.78 -4.64
C THR A 167 14.10 19.88 -5.85
N ILE A 168 12.87 20.31 -5.64
CA ILE A 168 11.91 20.59 -6.72
C ILE A 168 12.20 21.99 -7.26
N ASP A 169 12.37 22.11 -8.56
CA ASP A 169 12.47 23.43 -9.21
C ASP A 169 11.14 24.18 -9.07
N CYS A 170 11.09 25.08 -8.12
CA CYS A 170 9.96 25.98 -7.93
C CYS A 170 10.40 27.31 -7.28
N THR A 171 9.80 28.39 -7.75
CA THR A 171 9.81 29.65 -7.01
C THR A 171 8.83 29.53 -5.85
N LEU A 172 9.27 29.84 -4.63
CA LEU A 172 8.40 29.83 -3.46
C LEU A 172 7.21 30.78 -3.65
N CYS A 173 6.05 30.32 -3.25
CA CYS A 173 4.82 31.10 -3.37
C CYS A 173 4.88 32.34 -2.47
N SER A 174 4.79 33.53 -3.06
CA SER A 174 4.88 34.82 -2.34
C SER A 174 3.69 35.02 -1.42
N GLY A 175 3.91 35.68 -0.29
CA GLY A 175 2.88 35.95 0.73
C GLY A 175 2.59 34.82 1.70
N TYR A 176 3.27 33.68 1.54
CA TYR A 176 3.19 32.54 2.47
C TYR A 176 4.50 32.35 3.21
N GLU A 177 4.41 31.96 4.46
CA GLU A 177 5.50 31.50 5.30
C GLU A 177 5.51 29.98 5.33
N PHE A 178 6.67 29.34 5.15
CA PHE A 178 6.86 27.90 5.22
C PHE A 178 7.79 27.58 6.38
N LEU A 179 7.37 26.66 7.25
CA LEU A 179 8.11 26.33 8.46
C LEU A 179 7.87 24.88 8.90
N GLU A 180 8.80 24.35 9.67
CA GLU A 180 8.53 23.21 10.53
C GLU A 180 7.95 23.69 11.84
N LEU A 181 6.85 23.10 12.29
CA LEU A 181 6.20 23.51 13.54
C LEU A 181 6.98 22.96 14.75
N PRO A 182 7.20 23.77 15.78
CA PRO A 182 7.65 23.26 17.06
C PRO A 182 6.53 22.43 17.73
N ARG A 183 6.90 21.49 18.59
CA ARG A 183 5.94 20.53 19.19
C ARG A 183 4.79 21.17 19.94
N GLU A 184 5.05 22.28 20.62
CA GLU A 184 4.04 23.08 21.32
C GLU A 184 2.92 23.61 20.39
N ASP A 185 3.19 23.74 19.09
CA ASP A 185 2.26 24.24 18.10
C ASP A 185 1.46 23.14 17.36
N TYR A 186 1.72 21.85 17.62
CA TYR A 186 1.05 20.73 16.93
C TYR A 186 -0.47 20.75 17.07
N ALA A 187 -1.00 21.27 18.19
CA ALA A 187 -2.43 21.42 18.38
C ALA A 187 -3.09 22.31 17.33
N TYR A 188 -2.37 23.27 16.74
CA TYR A 188 -2.90 24.14 15.69
C TYR A 188 -3.10 23.43 14.35
N VAL A 189 -2.53 22.24 14.15
CA VAL A 189 -2.76 21.41 12.97
C VAL A 189 -4.11 20.70 13.01
N TYR A 190 -4.64 20.45 14.20
CA TYR A 190 -5.85 19.64 14.38
C TYR A 190 -7.06 20.12 13.54
N PRO A 191 -7.39 21.44 13.44
CA PRO A 191 -8.46 21.91 12.56
C PRO A 191 -8.27 21.54 11.09
N LEU A 192 -7.02 21.57 10.60
CA LEU A 192 -6.71 21.15 9.22
C LEU A 192 -6.85 19.62 9.04
N ASN A 193 -6.49 18.83 10.08
CA ASN A 193 -6.70 17.39 10.07
C ASN A 193 -8.21 17.03 10.07
N LEU A 194 -9.05 17.80 10.75
CA LEU A 194 -10.50 17.66 10.62
C LEU A 194 -10.96 17.95 9.19
N GLY A 195 -10.44 18.99 8.55
CA GLY A 195 -10.71 19.30 7.15
C GLY A 195 -10.27 18.18 6.18
N LEU A 196 -9.18 17.49 6.47
CA LEU A 196 -8.77 16.28 5.72
C LEU A 196 -9.77 15.15 5.90
N ASN A 197 -10.22 14.86 7.12
CA ASN A 197 -11.22 13.83 7.37
C ASN A 197 -12.55 14.14 6.67
N GLU A 198 -13.01 15.39 6.73
CA GLU A 198 -14.21 15.85 6.03
C GLU A 198 -14.08 15.69 4.51
N HIS A 199 -12.91 16.01 3.97
CA HIS A 199 -12.61 15.81 2.56
C HIS A 199 -12.80 14.35 2.11
N TYR A 200 -12.41 13.38 2.94
CA TYR A 200 -12.64 11.97 2.66
C TYR A 200 -14.09 11.52 2.78
N CYS A 201 -14.93 12.22 3.52
CA CYS A 201 -16.36 11.91 3.64
C CYS A 201 -17.18 12.39 2.44
N THR A 202 -16.63 13.27 1.60
CA THR A 202 -17.33 13.87 0.45
C THR A 202 -17.05 13.15 -0.86
N SER A 203 -17.72 13.57 -1.96
CA SER A 203 -17.48 13.06 -3.32
C SER A 203 -16.05 13.41 -3.78
N PRO A 204 -15.37 12.51 -4.47
CA PRO A 204 -15.83 11.18 -4.93
C PRO A 204 -15.50 10.03 -3.96
N PHE A 205 -14.99 10.29 -2.76
CA PHE A 205 -14.45 9.25 -1.86
C PHE A 205 -15.54 8.48 -1.13
N PHE A 206 -16.43 9.20 -0.42
CA PHE A 206 -17.45 8.63 0.46
C PHE A 206 -16.89 7.62 1.46
N VAL A 207 -15.70 7.93 2.03
CA VAL A 207 -15.02 7.11 3.03
C VAL A 207 -15.36 7.64 4.41
N ASN A 208 -16.00 6.81 5.24
CA ASN A 208 -16.36 7.17 6.60
C ASN A 208 -15.14 7.11 7.53
N ARG A 209 -14.28 8.12 7.47
CA ARG A 209 -13.18 8.29 8.44
C ARG A 209 -13.71 8.98 9.68
N LYS A 210 -13.62 8.30 10.83
CA LYS A 210 -13.88 8.91 12.12
C LYS A 210 -12.64 9.74 12.51
N PRO A 211 -12.77 11.05 12.76
CA PRO A 211 -11.65 11.86 13.20
C PRO A 211 -11.20 11.41 14.59
N ASP A 212 -9.90 11.50 14.86
CA ASP A 212 -9.38 11.37 16.20
C ASP A 212 -9.90 12.52 17.09
N THR A 213 -9.95 12.32 18.41
CA THR A 213 -10.12 13.44 19.34
C THR A 213 -8.86 14.32 19.31
N PRO A 214 -8.93 15.62 19.73
CA PRO A 214 -7.72 16.46 19.80
C PRO A 214 -6.59 15.82 20.61
N GLU A 215 -6.93 15.20 21.72
CA GLU A 215 -5.97 14.50 22.58
C GLU A 215 -5.42 13.23 21.89
N GLY A 216 -6.28 12.44 21.25
CA GLY A 216 -5.88 11.25 20.48
C GLY A 216 -4.94 11.60 19.32
N PHE A 217 -5.20 12.73 18.64
CA PHE A 217 -4.34 13.25 17.58
C PHE A 217 -2.94 13.59 18.12
N LEU A 218 -2.84 14.35 19.22
CA LEU A 218 -1.55 14.72 19.81
C LEU A 218 -0.78 13.51 20.36
N ASN A 219 -1.47 12.59 21.04
CA ASN A 219 -0.86 11.36 21.55
C ASN A 219 -0.33 10.46 20.43
N SER A 220 -1.03 10.40 19.29
CA SER A 220 -0.55 9.68 18.11
C SER A 220 0.73 10.30 17.56
N SER A 221 0.73 11.62 17.38
CA SER A 221 1.88 12.39 16.89
C SER A 221 3.13 12.20 17.75
N GLU A 222 2.96 12.22 19.06
CA GLU A 222 4.07 12.02 20.00
C GLU A 222 4.61 10.59 19.95
N ARG A 223 3.70 9.59 19.98
CA ARG A 223 4.07 8.18 19.95
C ARG A 223 4.82 7.81 18.67
N ASN A 224 4.40 8.35 17.51
CA ASN A 224 4.97 8.06 16.21
C ASN A 224 6.12 9.01 15.84
N LYS A 225 6.50 9.94 16.72
CA LYS A 225 7.55 10.94 16.49
C LYS A 225 7.32 11.77 15.22
N GLU A 226 6.06 12.06 14.94
CA GLU A 226 5.66 12.79 13.73
C GLU A 226 6.20 14.22 13.74
N ARG A 227 6.52 14.74 12.58
CA ARG A 227 6.97 16.12 12.31
C ARG A 227 5.94 16.81 11.44
N TYR A 228 5.66 18.08 11.71
CA TYR A 228 4.71 18.85 10.93
C TYR A 228 5.39 20.00 10.21
N PHE A 229 5.33 19.97 8.89
CA PHE A 229 5.67 21.09 8.04
C PHE A 229 4.39 21.83 7.66
N ALA A 230 4.41 23.15 7.68
CA ALA A 230 3.22 23.96 7.50
C ALA A 230 3.44 25.16 6.60
N ALA A 231 2.34 25.63 6.00
CA ALA A 231 2.27 26.94 5.35
C ALA A 231 1.32 27.85 6.12
N LYS A 232 1.75 29.10 6.35
CA LYS A 232 0.96 30.16 6.97
C LYS A 232 0.73 31.32 6.02
N ILE A 233 -0.40 31.99 6.18
CA ILE A 233 -0.71 33.26 5.55
C ILE A 233 -1.40 34.17 6.56
N GLY A 234 -0.93 35.40 6.74
CA GLY A 234 -1.46 36.30 7.76
C GLY A 234 -1.39 35.73 9.18
N GLY A 235 -0.41 34.86 9.48
CA GLY A 235 -0.24 34.18 10.76
C GLY A 235 -1.10 32.92 10.97
N ALA A 236 -2.07 32.62 10.07
CA ALA A 236 -2.92 31.45 10.15
C ALA A 236 -2.38 30.27 9.33
N LEU A 237 -2.50 29.04 9.83
CA LEU A 237 -2.16 27.83 9.08
C LEU A 237 -3.16 27.61 7.95
N CYS A 238 -2.65 27.36 6.72
CA CYS A 238 -3.48 27.08 5.56
C CYS A 238 -3.16 25.76 4.86
N ALA A 239 -2.01 25.16 5.17
CA ALA A 239 -1.65 23.81 4.72
C ALA A 239 -0.71 23.15 5.74
N TYR A 240 -0.72 21.82 5.76
CA TYR A 240 0.24 21.04 6.53
C TYR A 240 0.64 19.75 5.80
N MET A 241 1.76 19.22 6.23
CA MET A 241 2.33 17.94 5.84
C MET A 241 2.86 17.27 7.09
N GLU A 242 2.41 16.06 7.36
CA GLU A 242 2.89 15.21 8.45
C GLU A 242 3.93 14.25 7.90
N VAL A 243 5.07 14.15 8.56
CA VAL A 243 6.21 13.31 8.17
C VAL A 243 6.59 12.40 9.33
N SER A 244 6.69 11.11 9.06
CA SER A 244 7.11 10.06 9.99
C SER A 244 8.43 9.41 9.58
N ASP A 245 8.96 8.54 10.46
CA ASP A 245 10.21 7.83 10.25
C ASP A 245 10.06 6.71 9.20
N GLU A 246 8.86 6.13 9.07
CA GLU A 246 8.58 4.99 8.19
C GLU A 246 7.17 5.04 7.62
N GLY A 247 6.94 4.33 6.51
CA GLY A 247 5.63 4.06 5.91
C GLY A 247 5.17 2.63 6.15
N GLU A 248 4.13 2.20 5.42
CA GLU A 248 3.47 0.89 5.64
C GLU A 248 4.19 -0.28 4.99
N THR A 249 5.11 -0.05 4.03
CA THR A 249 5.82 -1.12 3.33
C THR A 249 7.24 -1.30 3.86
N PHE A 250 7.82 -2.49 3.71
CA PHE A 250 9.21 -2.74 4.10
C PHE A 250 10.24 -1.92 3.31
N ALA A 251 9.85 -1.39 2.14
CA ALA A 251 10.69 -0.49 1.35
C ALA A 251 10.63 0.96 1.84
N ALA A 252 9.61 1.28 2.62
CA ALA A 252 9.35 2.61 3.17
C ALA A 252 9.93 2.76 4.59
N SER A 253 11.19 2.40 4.77
CA SER A 253 11.91 2.45 6.04
C SER A 253 13.41 2.64 5.82
N GLY A 254 14.13 2.95 6.90
CA GLY A 254 15.58 3.11 6.91
C GLY A 254 16.03 4.46 7.48
N ASP A 255 17.30 4.52 7.92
CA ASP A 255 17.87 5.72 8.55
C ASP A 255 17.97 6.91 7.57
N ASP A 256 17.97 6.63 6.26
CA ASP A 256 18.04 7.63 5.19
C ASP A 256 16.68 7.99 4.60
N TYR A 257 15.57 7.49 5.19
CA TYR A 257 14.21 7.58 4.66
C TYR A 257 13.28 8.39 5.56
N ARG A 258 12.32 9.10 4.95
CA ARG A 258 11.18 9.74 5.61
C ARG A 258 9.91 9.51 4.81
N HIS A 259 8.76 9.53 5.47
CA HIS A 259 7.46 9.23 4.88
C HIS A 259 6.42 10.31 5.16
N ILE A 260 5.67 10.73 4.14
CA ILE A 260 4.55 11.66 4.28
C ILE A 260 3.28 10.85 4.53
N THR A 261 2.72 10.96 5.73
CA THR A 261 1.55 10.18 6.18
C THR A 261 0.23 10.94 6.06
N ARG A 262 0.25 12.27 6.19
CA ARG A 262 -0.93 13.13 6.05
C ARG A 262 -0.57 14.43 5.36
N ALA A 263 -1.51 14.92 4.54
CA ALA A 263 -1.32 16.11 3.74
C ALA A 263 -2.65 16.81 3.47
N TYR A 264 -2.73 18.09 3.80
CA TYR A 264 -3.93 18.88 3.53
C TYR A 264 -3.60 20.33 3.23
N CYS A 265 -4.39 20.93 2.36
CA CYS A 265 -4.38 22.35 2.05
C CYS A 265 -5.83 22.84 1.99
N LEU A 266 -6.12 23.95 2.64
CA LEU A 266 -7.44 24.57 2.59
C LEU A 266 -7.85 24.84 1.12
N PRO A 267 -9.12 24.60 0.75
CA PRO A 267 -9.58 24.70 -0.63
C PRO A 267 -9.22 26.03 -1.31
N GLU A 268 -9.35 27.15 -0.62
CA GLU A 268 -9.07 28.50 -1.11
C GLU A 268 -7.60 28.77 -1.45
N HIS A 269 -6.69 27.92 -0.96
CA HIS A 269 -5.25 28.00 -1.21
C HIS A 269 -4.75 26.96 -2.22
N ARG A 270 -5.62 26.06 -2.69
CA ARG A 270 -5.29 25.06 -3.71
C ARG A 270 -5.07 25.72 -5.08
N GLY A 271 -4.31 25.04 -5.94
CA GLY A 271 -4.04 25.52 -7.32
C GLY A 271 -3.10 26.71 -7.43
N ARG A 272 -2.61 27.26 -6.31
CA ARG A 272 -1.76 28.47 -6.26
C ARG A 272 -0.26 28.15 -6.06
N GLY A 273 0.14 26.87 -6.09
CA GLY A 273 1.54 26.48 -5.87
C GLY A 273 1.96 26.38 -4.40
N VAL A 274 1.06 26.67 -3.42
CA VAL A 274 1.36 26.66 -1.98
C VAL A 274 1.87 25.28 -1.55
N TYR A 275 1.18 24.22 -1.92
CA TYR A 275 1.56 22.87 -1.51
C TYR A 275 2.84 22.37 -2.20
N LYS A 276 3.12 22.79 -3.45
CA LYS A 276 4.41 22.55 -4.11
C LYS A 276 5.56 23.23 -3.36
N SER A 277 5.34 24.48 -2.92
CA SER A 277 6.34 25.22 -2.13
C SER A 277 6.57 24.58 -0.76
N LEU A 278 5.50 24.11 -0.10
CA LEU A 278 5.61 23.40 1.18
C LEU A 278 6.39 22.08 1.04
N LEU A 279 6.08 21.30 0.00
CA LEU A 279 6.81 20.07 -0.30
C LEU A 279 8.30 20.35 -0.54
N ASN A 280 8.62 21.38 -1.33
CA ASN A 280 10.01 21.76 -1.58
C ASN A 280 10.73 22.25 -0.32
N TYR A 281 10.03 22.98 0.56
CA TYR A 281 10.57 23.39 1.86
C TYR A 281 10.90 22.18 2.74
N ALA A 282 9.96 21.21 2.88
CA ALA A 282 10.17 19.98 3.63
C ALA A 282 11.34 19.16 3.07
N ILE A 283 11.42 19.00 1.74
CA ILE A 283 12.54 18.31 1.07
C ILE A 283 13.87 18.96 1.41
N ASN A 284 13.98 20.28 1.33
CA ASN A 284 15.23 20.98 1.61
C ASN A 284 15.64 20.82 3.08
N THR A 285 14.70 20.90 4.00
CA THR A 285 14.95 20.69 5.43
C THR A 285 15.46 19.27 5.68
N LEU A 286 14.74 18.26 5.21
CA LEU A 286 15.11 16.85 5.41
C LEU A 286 16.44 16.49 4.72
N LYS A 287 16.70 17.07 3.55
CA LYS A 287 17.97 16.88 2.84
C LYS A 287 19.16 17.43 3.61
N THR A 288 19.02 18.57 4.28
CA THR A 288 20.11 19.13 5.12
C THR A 288 20.39 18.28 6.36
N GLU A 289 19.44 17.45 6.77
CA GLU A 289 19.56 16.49 7.87
C GLU A 289 20.19 15.16 7.42
N GLY A 290 20.42 14.98 6.11
CA GLY A 290 21.09 13.80 5.54
C GLY A 290 20.15 12.74 4.99
N TYR A 291 18.82 12.96 4.97
CA TYR A 291 17.90 12.02 4.33
C TYR A 291 18.04 12.03 2.82
N THR A 292 17.96 10.85 2.21
CA THR A 292 18.17 10.68 0.76
C THR A 292 16.91 10.29 0.02
N ARG A 293 15.89 9.75 0.73
CA ARG A 293 14.64 9.27 0.15
C ARG A 293 13.43 9.79 0.91
N LEU A 294 12.36 10.10 0.16
CA LEU A 294 11.07 10.51 0.70
C LEU A 294 9.96 9.66 0.07
N GLY A 295 9.10 9.09 0.89
CA GLY A 295 7.93 8.36 0.45
C GLY A 295 6.63 9.08 0.76
N VAL A 296 5.56 8.60 0.16
CA VAL A 296 4.17 9.00 0.44
C VAL A 296 3.24 7.85 0.10
N ASP A 297 2.20 7.67 0.89
CA ASP A 297 1.04 6.88 0.49
C ASP A 297 -0.18 7.79 0.29
N PHE A 298 -1.05 7.40 -0.61
CA PHE A 298 -2.28 8.14 -0.87
C PHE A 298 -3.39 7.26 -1.43
N GLU A 299 -4.63 7.65 -1.12
CA GLU A 299 -5.81 7.00 -1.67
C GLU A 299 -5.89 7.21 -3.18
N SER A 300 -5.91 6.14 -3.97
CA SER A 300 -6.00 6.19 -5.45
C SER A 300 -7.27 6.89 -5.94
N ILE A 301 -8.35 6.82 -5.15
CA ILE A 301 -9.64 7.47 -5.41
C ILE A 301 -9.62 8.97 -5.13
N ASN A 302 -8.47 9.55 -4.72
CA ASN A 302 -8.29 10.99 -4.51
C ASN A 302 -7.70 11.67 -5.78
N PRO A 303 -8.53 12.25 -6.68
CA PRO A 303 -8.02 12.84 -7.91
C PRO A 303 -7.04 13.99 -7.67
N SER A 304 -7.25 14.78 -6.61
CA SER A 304 -6.37 15.88 -6.24
C SER A 304 -5.05 15.40 -5.66
N GLY A 305 -5.08 14.37 -4.81
CA GLY A 305 -3.89 13.74 -4.25
C GLY A 305 -3.09 13.01 -5.32
N SER A 306 -3.71 12.09 -6.05
CA SER A 306 -3.06 11.35 -7.15
C SER A 306 -2.45 12.30 -8.19
N GLY A 307 -3.23 13.31 -8.64
CA GLY A 307 -2.78 14.29 -9.62
C GLY A 307 -1.66 15.21 -9.10
N PHE A 308 -1.47 15.34 -7.78
CA PHE A 308 -0.35 16.05 -7.17
C PHE A 308 0.85 15.13 -6.98
N TRP A 309 0.68 14.01 -6.26
CA TRP A 309 1.79 13.16 -5.85
C TRP A 309 2.52 12.53 -7.03
N LEU A 310 1.80 12.02 -8.03
CA LEU A 310 2.39 11.39 -9.23
C LEU A 310 3.16 12.37 -10.16
N LYS A 311 3.14 13.66 -9.87
CA LYS A 311 4.04 14.64 -10.53
C LYS A 311 5.43 14.68 -9.91
N TYR A 312 5.56 14.24 -8.67
CA TYR A 312 6.78 14.42 -7.89
C TYR A 312 7.33 13.10 -7.35
N PHE A 313 6.54 12.04 -7.33
CA PHE A 313 6.90 10.73 -6.81
C PHE A 313 6.64 9.65 -7.85
N ASN A 314 7.43 8.59 -7.82
CA ASN A 314 7.25 7.40 -8.63
C ASN A 314 6.47 6.36 -7.81
N ALA A 315 5.29 5.96 -8.28
CA ALA A 315 4.54 4.88 -7.68
C ALA A 315 5.32 3.57 -7.79
N TYR A 316 5.23 2.70 -6.77
CA TYR A 316 5.82 1.38 -6.78
C TYR A 316 4.87 0.29 -6.28
N THR A 317 3.75 0.66 -5.67
CA THR A 317 2.67 -0.28 -5.36
C THR A 317 1.31 0.28 -5.74
N ASN A 318 0.39 -0.66 -6.02
CA ASN A 318 -1.04 -0.43 -6.13
C ASN A 318 -1.76 -1.45 -5.26
N SER A 319 -2.24 -1.04 -4.11
CA SER A 319 -3.07 -1.89 -3.27
C SER A 319 -4.51 -1.88 -3.79
N VAL A 320 -5.05 -3.07 -4.02
CA VAL A 320 -6.43 -3.27 -4.48
C VAL A 320 -7.28 -3.87 -3.37
N VAL A 321 -8.56 -3.48 -3.31
CA VAL A 321 -9.49 -3.94 -2.29
C VAL A 321 -10.79 -4.43 -2.91
N ARG A 322 -11.36 -5.48 -2.32
CA ARG A 322 -12.69 -6.01 -2.64
C ARG A 322 -13.51 -6.20 -1.37
N ARG A 323 -14.75 -5.69 -1.35
CA ARG A 323 -15.73 -6.01 -0.33
C ARG A 323 -16.50 -7.27 -0.71
N ILE A 324 -16.63 -8.18 0.25
CA ILE A 324 -17.43 -9.40 0.15
C ILE A 324 -18.82 -9.10 0.75
N ASP A 325 -19.88 -9.69 0.20
CA ASP A 325 -21.23 -9.62 0.78
C ASP A 325 -21.24 -10.34 2.13
N GLU A 326 -21.37 -9.61 3.22
CA GLU A 326 -21.31 -10.11 4.59
C GLU A 326 -22.36 -11.18 4.89
N ARG A 327 -23.45 -11.19 4.14
CA ARG A 327 -24.53 -12.20 4.28
C ARG A 327 -24.06 -13.62 3.94
N ILE A 328 -22.93 -13.75 3.23
CA ILE A 328 -22.37 -15.08 2.91
C ILE A 328 -21.87 -15.81 4.15
N ILE A 329 -21.53 -15.10 5.24
CA ILE A 329 -21.03 -15.70 6.48
C ILE A 329 -21.99 -16.75 7.05
N GLN A 330 -23.29 -16.48 6.96
CA GLN A 330 -24.32 -17.42 7.42
C GLN A 330 -24.35 -18.73 6.62
N ARG A 331 -23.86 -18.72 5.38
CA ARG A 331 -23.81 -19.91 4.51
C ARG A 331 -22.48 -20.65 4.64
N VAL A 332 -21.38 -19.96 4.88
CA VAL A 332 -20.04 -20.56 5.01
C VAL A 332 -19.90 -21.34 6.33
N SER A 333 -20.66 -20.94 7.37
CA SER A 333 -20.70 -21.66 8.65
C SER A 333 -21.49 -22.98 8.57
N LEU A 334 -22.13 -23.29 7.44
CA LEU A 334 -22.94 -24.49 7.22
C LEU A 334 -22.22 -25.52 6.30
N VAL A 335 -21.01 -25.23 5.83
CA VAL A 335 -20.16 -26.09 4.99
C VAL A 335 -18.79 -26.30 5.70
#